data_b9b09b868ca0dbd81c601bb11c790ba6
#
_entry.id   b9b09b868ca0dbd81c601bb11c790ba6
#
_cell.length_a   1.000
_cell.length_b   1.000
_cell.length_c   1.000
_cell.angle_alpha   90.00
_cell.angle_beta   90.00
_cell.angle_gamma   90.00
#
_symmetry.space_group_name_H-M   'P 1'
#
loop_
_entity.id
_entity.type
_entity.pdbx_description
1 polymer ?
#
loop_
_entity_poly.entity_id
_entity_poly.type
_entity_poly.pdbx_seq_one_letter_code
_entity_poly.pdbx_strand_id
1 'polypeptide(L)'
;MKIPFVDLKAQYLSIKGDIDRAITRVIDETAFIGGAVVNKFETEFSSLYGVQHVISCANGTDSLYILMKMLGIGQGDEVITAANSWISSSETISQTGARPVFIDAHPDYLSLDETKLEGLITPKTKALIAVHLHGQMCEMDMIRAICEKHKIYLIEDCAQSHFSEYKGKRAGLFGIAGSFSFYPGKNLGAYGDAGCMITGDNALAEKCKMYARHGALVKHQHQMEGVNSRLDGLQAAILTAKLPFILQWTAARIAKAEIYDQALSGIADITLPAVRPGTKHTFHLYLIRARQRDQLAAWLKEKGIETAIHYPTALPNLPAYKYLGYKPADFPVATALQGDSLSLPVYPELTEEMIQYVADSIRSFYAKK
;
A
#
# COMPACT_ATOMS: atom_id res chain seq x y z
N MET A 1 -0.22 -8.75 29.08
CA MET A 1 0.86 -8.44 28.10
C MET A 1 0.45 -7.20 27.32
N LYS A 2 1.37 -6.33 26.91
CA LYS A 2 1.06 -5.16 26.05
C LYS A 2 1.60 -5.43 24.66
N ILE A 3 0.72 -5.48 23.65
CA ILE A 3 1.07 -5.79 22.25
C ILE A 3 0.60 -4.62 21.39
N PRO A 4 1.53 -3.76 20.89
CA PRO A 4 1.18 -2.66 19.99
C PRO A 4 0.75 -3.21 18.63
N PHE A 5 -0.01 -2.40 17.87
CA PHE A 5 -0.39 -2.75 16.51
C PHE A 5 0.82 -2.87 15.56
N VAL A 6 1.83 -2.03 15.77
CA VAL A 6 3.16 -2.09 15.13
C VAL A 6 4.21 -1.58 16.12
N ASP A 7 5.38 -2.20 16.19
CA ASP A 7 6.47 -1.80 17.10
C ASP A 7 7.67 -1.24 16.32
N LEU A 8 7.56 0.03 15.91
CA LEU A 8 8.64 0.74 15.22
C LEU A 8 9.86 0.98 16.11
N LYS A 9 9.67 1.00 17.46
CA LYS A 9 10.79 1.14 18.38
C LYS A 9 11.62 -0.14 18.43
N ALA A 10 10.99 -1.31 18.49
CA ALA A 10 11.69 -2.58 18.43
C ALA A 10 12.45 -2.73 17.10
N GLN A 11 11.83 -2.36 15.97
CA GLN A 11 12.49 -2.34 14.67
C GLN A 11 13.72 -1.41 14.67
N TYR A 12 13.59 -0.18 15.17
CA TYR A 12 14.73 0.75 15.28
C TYR A 12 15.86 0.15 16.13
N LEU A 13 15.54 -0.42 17.30
CA LEU A 13 16.55 -0.97 18.21
C LEU A 13 17.31 -2.14 17.59
N SER A 14 16.66 -2.94 16.73
CA SER A 14 17.32 -4.08 16.06
C SER A 14 18.39 -3.67 15.04
N ILE A 15 18.30 -2.46 14.49
CA ILE A 15 19.22 -1.89 13.48
C ILE A 15 19.73 -0.50 13.88
N LYS A 16 19.71 -0.19 15.19
CA LYS A 16 20.02 1.15 15.72
C LYS A 16 21.33 1.71 15.20
N GLY A 17 22.40 0.92 15.18
CA GLY A 17 23.70 1.37 14.72
C GLY A 17 23.72 1.80 13.25
N ASP A 18 22.97 1.13 12.38
CA ASP A 18 22.89 1.46 10.96
C ASP A 18 22.09 2.76 10.75
N ILE A 19 20.98 2.90 11.45
CA ILE A 19 20.12 4.10 11.39
C ILE A 19 20.86 5.34 11.93
N ASP A 20 21.46 5.22 13.10
CA ASP A 20 22.15 6.36 13.72
C ASP A 20 23.32 6.85 12.84
N ARG A 21 24.13 5.93 12.28
CA ARG A 21 25.18 6.28 11.33
C ARG A 21 24.64 6.97 10.07
N ALA A 22 23.52 6.46 9.52
CA ALA A 22 22.91 7.04 8.33
C ALA A 22 22.41 8.47 8.58
N ILE A 23 21.75 8.72 9.71
CA ILE A 23 21.27 10.05 10.11
C ILE A 23 22.41 11.00 10.36
N THR A 24 23.42 10.58 11.15
CA THR A 24 24.60 11.40 11.49
C THR A 24 25.30 11.85 10.23
N ARG A 25 25.52 10.94 9.28
CA ARG A 25 26.18 11.24 8.02
C ARG A 25 25.44 12.33 7.21
N VAL A 26 24.10 12.28 7.12
CA VAL A 26 23.31 13.30 6.41
C VAL A 26 23.47 14.67 7.06
N ILE A 27 23.53 14.72 8.40
CA ILE A 27 23.70 15.97 9.16
C ILE A 27 25.11 16.52 8.92
N ASP A 28 26.16 15.71 9.05
CA ASP A 28 27.57 16.10 8.89
C ASP A 28 27.83 16.61 7.47
N GLU A 29 27.25 15.95 6.45
CA GLU A 29 27.39 16.33 5.04
C GLU A 29 26.38 17.41 4.60
N THR A 30 25.46 17.84 5.48
CA THR A 30 24.33 18.76 5.17
C THR A 30 23.54 18.35 3.93
N ALA A 31 23.39 17.04 3.71
CA ALA A 31 22.79 16.42 2.53
C ALA A 31 21.26 16.29 2.65
N PHE A 32 20.54 17.36 3.02
CA PHE A 32 19.12 17.30 3.39
C PHE A 32 18.16 17.15 2.21
N ILE A 33 18.52 17.66 1.01
CA ILE A 33 17.62 17.66 -0.15
C ILE A 33 18.33 17.15 -1.40
N GLY A 34 17.82 16.06 -1.98
CA GLY A 34 18.34 15.51 -3.23
C GLY A 34 19.81 15.00 -3.11
N GLY A 35 20.53 15.05 -4.22
CA GLY A 35 21.97 14.72 -4.24
C GLY A 35 22.25 13.21 -4.13
N ALA A 36 23.48 12.90 -3.71
CA ALA A 36 24.02 11.53 -3.71
C ALA A 36 23.22 10.57 -2.80
N VAL A 37 22.69 11.06 -1.67
CA VAL A 37 21.95 10.25 -0.70
C VAL A 37 20.64 9.73 -1.31
N VAL A 38 19.88 10.60 -1.96
CA VAL A 38 18.62 10.23 -2.62
C VAL A 38 18.90 9.34 -3.82
N ASN A 39 19.90 9.67 -4.65
CA ASN A 39 20.28 8.85 -5.80
C ASN A 39 20.73 7.44 -5.38
N LYS A 40 21.42 7.31 -4.23
CA LYS A 40 21.82 6.02 -3.68
C LYS A 40 20.60 5.18 -3.35
N PHE A 41 19.60 5.73 -2.65
CA PHE A 41 18.36 5.03 -2.36
C PHE A 41 17.64 4.58 -3.65
N GLU A 42 17.47 5.49 -4.62
CA GLU A 42 16.82 5.17 -5.90
C GLU A 42 17.55 4.02 -6.62
N THR A 43 18.87 4.04 -6.65
CA THR A 43 19.70 3.02 -7.30
C THR A 43 19.61 1.67 -6.57
N GLU A 44 19.74 1.65 -5.25
CA GLU A 44 19.68 0.41 -4.47
C GLU A 44 18.29 -0.20 -4.48
N PHE A 45 17.23 0.61 -4.39
CA PHE A 45 15.85 0.14 -4.50
C PHE A 45 15.58 -0.39 -5.92
N SER A 46 16.03 0.30 -6.98
CA SER A 46 15.95 -0.14 -8.37
C SER A 46 16.59 -1.52 -8.56
N SER A 47 17.83 -1.68 -8.09
CA SER A 47 18.57 -2.95 -8.18
C SER A 47 17.87 -4.07 -7.41
N LEU A 48 17.48 -3.81 -6.16
CA LEU A 48 16.81 -4.80 -5.31
C LEU A 48 15.43 -5.17 -5.86
N TYR A 49 14.69 -4.20 -6.43
CA TYR A 49 13.35 -4.43 -6.94
C TYR A 49 13.34 -5.04 -8.35
N GLY A 50 14.41 -4.84 -9.11
CA GLY A 50 14.54 -5.31 -10.49
C GLY A 50 13.76 -4.44 -11.48
N VAL A 51 13.79 -3.11 -11.31
CA VAL A 51 13.12 -2.12 -12.17
C VAL A 51 14.11 -1.11 -12.71
N GLN A 52 13.87 -0.57 -13.89
CA GLN A 52 14.80 0.35 -14.54
C GLN A 52 14.82 1.73 -13.88
N HIS A 53 13.66 2.28 -13.53
CA HIS A 53 13.55 3.62 -12.98
C HIS A 53 12.82 3.61 -11.65
N VAL A 54 13.42 4.31 -10.68
CA VAL A 54 12.83 4.69 -9.39
C VAL A 54 12.86 6.20 -9.29
N ILE A 55 11.72 6.83 -9.11
CA ILE A 55 11.58 8.28 -8.96
C ILE A 55 10.99 8.53 -7.59
N SER A 56 11.82 8.95 -6.66
CA SER A 56 11.39 9.26 -5.29
C SER A 56 10.60 10.58 -5.24
N CYS A 57 9.63 10.63 -4.33
CA CYS A 57 8.75 11.76 -4.08
C CYS A 57 8.39 11.88 -2.59
N ALA A 58 7.60 12.88 -2.23
CA ALA A 58 7.30 13.18 -0.84
C ALA A 58 6.45 12.11 -0.14
N ASN A 59 5.55 11.42 -0.84
CA ASN A 59 4.67 10.40 -0.27
C ASN A 59 3.99 9.56 -1.36
N GLY A 60 3.28 8.50 -0.95
CA GLY A 60 2.56 7.62 -1.87
C GLY A 60 1.35 8.27 -2.56
N THR A 61 0.73 9.27 -1.96
CA THR A 61 -0.37 10.03 -2.55
C THR A 61 0.12 10.84 -3.75
N ASP A 62 1.21 11.58 -3.55
CA ASP A 62 1.85 12.35 -4.62
C ASP A 62 2.30 11.46 -5.76
N SER A 63 2.79 10.24 -5.47
CA SER A 63 3.24 9.32 -6.50
C SER A 63 2.11 8.92 -7.44
N LEU A 64 0.91 8.61 -6.93
CA LEU A 64 -0.29 8.33 -7.75
C LEU A 64 -0.72 9.53 -8.55
N TYR A 65 -0.77 10.71 -7.92
CA TYR A 65 -1.14 11.95 -8.59
C TYR A 65 -0.20 12.29 -9.75
N ILE A 66 1.12 12.26 -9.50
CA ILE A 66 2.14 12.56 -10.49
C ILE A 66 2.08 11.59 -11.68
N LEU A 67 1.94 10.28 -11.43
CA LEU A 67 1.78 9.29 -12.49
C LEU A 67 0.59 9.61 -13.39
N MET A 68 -0.58 9.85 -12.82
CA MET A 68 -1.78 10.16 -13.61
C MET A 68 -1.63 11.47 -14.40
N LYS A 69 -1.08 12.52 -13.79
CA LYS A 69 -0.80 13.80 -14.49
C LYS A 69 0.14 13.61 -15.67
N MET A 70 1.21 12.83 -15.51
CA MET A 70 2.21 12.61 -16.57
C MET A 70 1.72 11.62 -17.65
N LEU A 71 0.69 10.83 -17.36
CA LEU A 71 -0.05 10.03 -18.35
C LEU A 71 -1.14 10.82 -19.08
N GLY A 72 -1.30 12.12 -18.76
CA GLY A 72 -2.28 13.00 -19.40
C GLY A 72 -3.72 12.80 -18.94
N ILE A 73 -3.92 12.16 -17.78
CA ILE A 73 -5.26 11.94 -17.20
C ILE A 73 -5.76 13.23 -16.57
N GLY A 74 -7.01 13.60 -16.86
CA GLY A 74 -7.59 14.87 -16.40
C GLY A 74 -9.08 14.98 -16.61
N GLN A 75 -9.54 16.22 -16.79
CA GLN A 75 -10.96 16.53 -16.92
C GLN A 75 -11.63 15.78 -18.08
N GLY A 76 -12.75 15.13 -17.80
CA GLY A 76 -13.52 14.34 -18.77
C GLY A 76 -13.13 12.85 -18.80
N ASP A 77 -12.02 12.48 -18.20
CA ASP A 77 -11.57 11.10 -18.09
C ASP A 77 -12.18 10.40 -16.86
N GLU A 78 -12.19 9.06 -16.89
CA GLU A 78 -12.57 8.20 -15.80
C GLU A 78 -11.38 7.29 -15.43
N VAL A 79 -11.18 7.08 -14.12
CA VAL A 79 -10.18 6.13 -13.61
C VAL A 79 -10.86 5.18 -12.64
N ILE A 80 -10.71 3.88 -12.88
CA ILE A 80 -11.28 2.83 -12.04
C ILE A 80 -10.31 2.57 -10.86
N THR A 81 -10.86 2.40 -9.65
CA THR A 81 -10.09 1.99 -8.46
C THR A 81 -10.96 1.23 -7.47
N ALA A 82 -10.33 0.54 -6.49
CA ALA A 82 -11.01 -0.28 -5.50
C ALA A 82 -11.95 0.54 -4.59
N ALA A 83 -13.14 0.04 -4.31
CA ALA A 83 -14.07 0.61 -3.33
C ALA A 83 -13.57 0.46 -1.89
N ASN A 84 -12.76 -0.55 -1.60
CA ASN A 84 -12.09 -0.76 -0.31
C ASN A 84 -10.62 -0.43 -0.44
N SER A 85 -10.23 0.78 -0.04
CA SER A 85 -8.84 1.26 -0.05
C SER A 85 -8.67 2.48 0.86
N TRP A 86 -7.42 2.94 1.01
CA TRP A 86 -7.13 4.26 1.53
C TRP A 86 -7.55 5.33 0.51
N ILE A 87 -8.00 6.48 1.00
CA ILE A 87 -8.58 7.54 0.15
C ILE A 87 -7.63 8.03 -0.96
N SER A 88 -6.31 7.93 -0.78
CA SER A 88 -5.32 8.35 -1.78
C SER A 88 -5.53 7.71 -3.15
N SER A 89 -6.00 6.45 -3.20
CA SER A 89 -6.29 5.76 -4.46
C SER A 89 -7.40 6.46 -5.28
N SER A 90 -8.28 7.24 -4.64
CA SER A 90 -9.41 7.90 -5.30
C SER A 90 -9.34 9.43 -5.27
N GLU A 91 -8.84 10.06 -4.19
CA GLU A 91 -8.70 11.51 -4.13
C GLU A 91 -7.73 12.04 -5.18
N THR A 92 -6.66 11.31 -5.46
CA THR A 92 -5.68 11.66 -6.49
C THR A 92 -6.28 11.67 -7.89
N ILE A 93 -7.26 10.79 -8.16
CA ILE A 93 -8.05 10.82 -9.40
C ILE A 93 -8.81 12.15 -9.49
N SER A 94 -9.55 12.51 -8.44
CA SER A 94 -10.31 13.76 -8.40
C SER A 94 -9.41 14.99 -8.51
N GLN A 95 -8.22 14.97 -7.90
CA GLN A 95 -7.24 16.05 -7.99
C GLN A 95 -6.71 16.27 -9.42
N THR A 96 -6.67 15.22 -10.28
CA THR A 96 -6.33 15.43 -11.70
C THR A 96 -7.44 16.10 -12.50
N GLY A 97 -8.65 16.14 -11.96
CA GLY A 97 -9.89 16.56 -12.66
C GLY A 97 -10.66 15.37 -13.28
N ALA A 98 -10.13 14.15 -13.20
CA ALA A 98 -10.82 12.96 -13.66
C ALA A 98 -11.88 12.49 -12.64
N ARG A 99 -12.79 11.64 -13.10
CA ARG A 99 -13.86 11.04 -12.27
C ARG A 99 -13.39 9.69 -11.73
N PRO A 100 -13.40 9.45 -10.41
CA PRO A 100 -13.19 8.13 -9.86
C PRO A 100 -14.41 7.23 -10.13
N VAL A 101 -14.15 6.02 -10.62
CA VAL A 101 -15.11 4.93 -10.78
C VAL A 101 -14.70 3.81 -9.83
N PHE A 102 -15.60 3.40 -8.95
CA PHE A 102 -15.27 2.38 -7.96
C PHE A 102 -15.66 0.99 -8.43
N ILE A 103 -14.78 0.02 -8.12
CA ILE A 103 -15.04 -1.41 -8.29
C ILE A 103 -15.10 -2.08 -6.92
N ASP A 104 -16.08 -2.95 -6.70
CA ASP A 104 -16.25 -3.66 -5.42
C ASP A 104 -15.07 -4.58 -5.12
N ALA A 105 -14.94 -5.01 -3.87
CA ALA A 105 -13.94 -5.96 -3.45
C ALA A 105 -14.32 -7.39 -3.82
N HIS A 106 -13.32 -8.23 -4.10
CA HIS A 106 -13.50 -9.68 -4.21
C HIS A 106 -13.85 -10.25 -2.84
N PRO A 107 -14.88 -11.13 -2.72
CA PRO A 107 -15.40 -11.58 -1.43
C PRO A 107 -14.37 -12.35 -0.58
N ASP A 108 -13.47 -13.10 -1.21
CA ASP A 108 -12.47 -13.91 -0.51
C ASP A 108 -11.13 -13.17 -0.32
N TYR A 109 -10.65 -12.50 -1.38
CA TYR A 109 -9.30 -11.91 -1.39
C TYR A 109 -9.27 -10.44 -0.98
N LEU A 110 -10.43 -9.78 -0.88
CA LEU A 110 -10.62 -8.41 -0.42
C LEU A 110 -9.88 -7.32 -1.22
N SER A 111 -9.14 -7.69 -2.27
CA SER A 111 -8.67 -6.79 -3.33
C SER A 111 -9.82 -6.48 -4.29
N LEU A 112 -9.61 -5.63 -5.32
CA LEU A 112 -10.64 -5.37 -6.32
C LEU A 112 -11.14 -6.69 -6.99
N ASP A 113 -12.46 -6.74 -7.30
CA ASP A 113 -13.09 -7.87 -7.97
C ASP A 113 -12.90 -7.75 -9.49
N GLU A 114 -11.89 -8.38 -10.00
CA GLU A 114 -11.51 -8.37 -11.42
C GLU A 114 -12.61 -8.85 -12.36
N THR A 115 -13.54 -9.66 -11.87
CA THR A 115 -14.66 -10.18 -12.70
C THR A 115 -15.67 -9.09 -13.08
N LYS A 116 -15.71 -7.99 -12.31
CA LYS A 116 -16.58 -6.83 -12.57
C LYS A 116 -15.89 -5.75 -13.41
N LEU A 117 -14.58 -5.85 -13.64
CA LEU A 117 -13.77 -4.77 -14.22
C LEU A 117 -14.25 -4.38 -15.62
N GLU A 118 -14.44 -5.34 -16.51
CA GLU A 118 -14.77 -5.07 -17.90
C GLU A 118 -16.13 -4.34 -18.06
N GLY A 119 -17.10 -4.65 -17.19
CA GLY A 119 -18.41 -4.00 -17.18
C GLY A 119 -18.41 -2.53 -16.73
N LEU A 120 -17.32 -2.05 -16.12
CA LEU A 120 -17.16 -0.66 -15.69
C LEU A 120 -16.45 0.22 -16.73
N ILE A 121 -15.88 -0.36 -17.78
CA ILE A 121 -15.12 0.37 -18.77
C ILE A 121 -16.04 1.11 -19.72
N THR A 122 -15.80 2.41 -19.88
CA THR A 122 -16.49 3.30 -20.80
C THR A 122 -15.49 3.92 -21.80
N PRO A 123 -15.94 4.61 -22.86
CA PRO A 123 -15.05 5.36 -23.74
C PRO A 123 -14.23 6.47 -23.04
N LYS A 124 -14.61 6.85 -21.82
CA LYS A 124 -13.90 7.84 -20.99
C LYS A 124 -12.84 7.21 -20.07
N THR A 125 -12.88 5.90 -19.88
CA THR A 125 -11.94 5.21 -19.01
C THR A 125 -10.52 5.30 -19.57
N LYS A 126 -9.60 5.87 -18.81
CA LYS A 126 -8.18 6.05 -19.20
C LYS A 126 -7.25 5.14 -18.44
N ALA A 127 -7.58 4.81 -17.20
CA ALA A 127 -6.73 3.97 -16.37
C ALA A 127 -7.53 3.13 -15.37
N LEU A 128 -6.87 2.06 -14.91
CA LEU A 128 -7.17 1.33 -13.69
C LEU A 128 -6.03 1.56 -12.71
N ILE A 129 -6.35 1.91 -11.45
CA ILE A 129 -5.44 1.82 -10.31
C ILE A 129 -5.74 0.49 -9.60
N ALA A 130 -4.90 -0.51 -9.81
CA ALA A 130 -4.98 -1.80 -9.11
C ALA A 130 -4.31 -1.69 -7.74
N VAL A 131 -5.10 -1.70 -6.67
CA VAL A 131 -4.60 -1.61 -5.30
C VAL A 131 -4.29 -3.01 -4.76
N HIS A 132 -3.03 -3.30 -4.50
CA HIS A 132 -2.57 -4.55 -3.88
C HIS A 132 -2.72 -4.46 -2.36
N LEU A 133 -3.98 -4.50 -1.91
CA LEU A 133 -4.35 -4.19 -0.53
C LEU A 133 -3.84 -5.27 0.45
N HIS A 134 -3.48 -4.87 1.66
CA HIS A 134 -3.00 -5.71 2.76
C HIS A 134 -1.67 -6.43 2.50
N GLY A 135 -1.10 -6.31 1.32
CA GLY A 135 0.10 -7.04 0.87
C GLY A 135 -0.22 -8.20 -0.07
N GLN A 136 -1.48 -8.32 -0.53
CA GLN A 136 -1.92 -9.31 -1.50
C GLN A 136 -2.07 -8.73 -2.89
N MET A 137 -1.54 -9.43 -3.90
CA MET A 137 -1.69 -9.06 -5.30
C MET A 137 -3.13 -9.25 -5.77
N CYS A 138 -3.59 -8.34 -6.64
CA CYS A 138 -4.77 -8.58 -7.46
C CYS A 138 -4.53 -9.72 -8.47
N GLU A 139 -5.58 -10.17 -9.16
CA GLU A 139 -5.48 -11.14 -10.26
C GLU A 139 -4.92 -10.44 -11.51
N MET A 140 -3.58 -10.49 -11.67
CA MET A 140 -2.89 -9.63 -12.64
C MET A 140 -3.02 -10.10 -14.09
N ASP A 141 -3.21 -11.40 -14.35
CA ASP A 141 -3.34 -11.88 -15.72
C ASP A 141 -4.63 -11.39 -16.36
N MET A 142 -5.76 -11.54 -15.65
CA MET A 142 -7.05 -11.04 -16.11
C MET A 142 -7.09 -9.52 -16.22
N ILE A 143 -6.57 -8.83 -15.21
CA ILE A 143 -6.53 -7.36 -15.18
C ILE A 143 -5.72 -6.82 -16.37
N ARG A 144 -4.53 -7.38 -16.62
CA ARG A 144 -3.69 -6.97 -17.75
C ARG A 144 -4.39 -7.22 -19.09
N ALA A 145 -4.96 -8.42 -19.28
CA ALA A 145 -5.66 -8.76 -20.51
C ALA A 145 -6.80 -7.76 -20.81
N ILE A 146 -7.57 -7.38 -19.79
CA ILE A 146 -8.65 -6.39 -19.92
C ILE A 146 -8.08 -5.00 -20.24
N CYS A 147 -7.05 -4.54 -19.52
CA CYS A 147 -6.44 -3.24 -19.77
C CYS A 147 -5.83 -3.15 -21.19
N GLU A 148 -5.15 -4.19 -21.65
CA GLU A 148 -4.58 -4.28 -22.99
C GLU A 148 -5.68 -4.26 -24.07
N LYS A 149 -6.74 -5.06 -23.91
CA LYS A 149 -7.90 -5.11 -24.83
C LYS A 149 -8.56 -3.74 -25.00
N HIS A 150 -8.73 -2.99 -23.93
CA HIS A 150 -9.40 -1.69 -23.92
C HIS A 150 -8.43 -0.51 -24.07
N LYS A 151 -7.11 -0.76 -24.17
CA LYS A 151 -6.05 0.25 -24.31
C LYS A 151 -6.07 1.30 -23.21
N ILE A 152 -6.35 0.88 -21.97
CA ILE A 152 -6.31 1.73 -20.78
C ILE A 152 -5.01 1.47 -20.00
N TYR A 153 -4.52 2.51 -19.33
CA TYR A 153 -3.32 2.38 -18.50
C TYR A 153 -3.61 1.52 -17.26
N LEU A 154 -2.68 0.65 -16.90
CA LEU A 154 -2.67 -0.04 -15.63
C LEU A 154 -1.61 0.61 -14.73
N ILE A 155 -2.04 1.20 -13.62
CA ILE A 155 -1.20 1.73 -12.55
C ILE A 155 -1.37 0.80 -11.35
N GLU A 156 -0.27 0.43 -10.70
CA GLU A 156 -0.32 -0.42 -9.52
C GLU A 156 -0.09 0.41 -8.25
N ASP A 157 -1.07 0.43 -7.34
CA ASP A 157 -0.89 0.99 -6.01
C ASP A 157 -0.28 -0.08 -5.09
N CYS A 158 1.02 0.04 -4.88
CA CYS A 158 1.86 -0.88 -4.12
C CYS A 158 2.13 -0.39 -2.70
N ALA A 159 1.39 0.62 -2.20
CA ALA A 159 1.62 1.21 -0.88
C ALA A 159 1.56 0.21 0.28
N GLN A 160 0.91 -0.95 0.09
CA GLN A 160 0.81 -2.02 1.09
C GLN A 160 1.46 -3.34 0.62
N SER A 161 2.13 -3.35 -0.53
CA SER A 161 2.56 -4.60 -1.19
C SER A 161 4.04 -4.64 -1.57
N HIS A 162 4.90 -4.00 -0.76
CA HIS A 162 6.35 -4.09 -0.95
C HIS A 162 6.78 -5.54 -1.03
N PHE A 163 7.41 -5.91 -2.16
CA PHE A 163 7.90 -7.27 -2.45
C PHE A 163 6.82 -8.37 -2.46
N SER A 164 5.54 -8.02 -2.59
CA SER A 164 4.51 -8.98 -2.95
C SER A 164 4.73 -9.46 -4.37
N GLU A 165 4.33 -10.71 -4.65
CA GLU A 165 4.54 -11.31 -5.96
C GLU A 165 3.26 -11.98 -6.47
N TYR A 166 3.06 -11.96 -7.78
CA TYR A 166 2.09 -12.76 -8.50
C TYR A 166 2.81 -13.59 -9.56
N LYS A 167 2.75 -14.92 -9.43
CA LYS A 167 3.47 -15.88 -10.30
C LYS A 167 4.96 -15.53 -10.46
N GLY A 168 5.61 -15.16 -9.35
CA GLY A 168 7.05 -14.84 -9.29
C GLY A 168 7.43 -13.44 -9.78
N LYS A 169 6.48 -12.62 -10.24
CA LYS A 169 6.71 -11.23 -10.65
C LYS A 169 6.22 -10.27 -9.58
N ARG A 170 7.05 -9.29 -9.20
CA ARG A 170 6.78 -8.35 -8.11
C ARG A 170 5.69 -7.33 -8.44
N ALA A 171 4.99 -6.87 -7.41
CA ALA A 171 4.04 -5.77 -7.48
C ALA A 171 4.67 -4.51 -8.08
N GLY A 172 3.93 -3.76 -8.90
CA GLY A 172 4.40 -2.56 -9.57
C GLY A 172 5.11 -2.81 -10.89
N LEU A 173 5.30 -4.07 -11.30
CA LEU A 173 5.98 -4.43 -12.55
C LEU A 173 5.01 -4.93 -13.64
N PHE A 174 3.70 -5.00 -13.38
CA PHE A 174 2.71 -5.51 -14.33
C PHE A 174 2.12 -4.40 -15.21
N GLY A 175 1.92 -3.21 -14.65
CA GLY A 175 1.39 -2.04 -15.33
C GLY A 175 2.45 -1.15 -15.96
N ILE A 176 2.02 0.04 -16.40
CA ILE A 176 2.92 1.08 -16.90
C ILE A 176 3.81 1.64 -15.80
N ALA A 177 3.33 1.66 -14.55
CA ALA A 177 4.05 2.14 -13.38
C ALA A 177 3.46 1.57 -12.09
N GLY A 178 4.30 1.50 -11.04
CA GLY A 178 3.92 1.23 -9.66
C GLY A 178 4.14 2.44 -8.76
N SER A 179 3.25 2.64 -7.81
CA SER A 179 3.28 3.68 -6.78
C SER A 179 3.57 3.07 -5.41
N PHE A 180 4.53 3.62 -4.67
CA PHE A 180 4.92 3.14 -3.34
C PHE A 180 4.83 4.24 -2.30
N SER A 181 4.37 3.86 -1.12
CA SER A 181 4.42 4.68 0.08
C SER A 181 5.46 4.11 1.04
N PHE A 182 6.28 4.97 1.60
CA PHE A 182 7.21 4.64 2.69
C PHE A 182 6.79 5.30 4.00
N TYR A 183 5.49 5.54 4.21
CA TYR A 183 4.95 5.97 5.50
C TYR A 183 5.49 5.04 6.61
N PRO A 184 5.81 5.54 7.83
CA PRO A 184 6.54 4.78 8.86
C PRO A 184 6.01 3.38 9.15
N GLY A 185 4.69 3.18 9.12
CA GLY A 185 4.05 1.88 9.36
C GLY A 185 4.08 0.91 8.19
N LYS A 186 4.63 1.28 7.02
CA LYS A 186 4.74 0.39 5.86
C LYS A 186 5.82 -0.66 6.05
N ASN A 187 5.75 -1.76 5.29
CA ASN A 187 6.74 -2.85 5.39
C ASN A 187 8.17 -2.35 5.20
N LEU A 188 8.36 -1.38 4.30
CA LEU A 188 9.53 -0.54 4.21
C LEU A 188 9.08 0.89 4.52
N GLY A 189 9.31 1.37 5.75
CA GLY A 189 8.88 2.68 6.22
C GLY A 189 10.05 3.60 6.55
N ALA A 190 9.96 4.87 6.15
CA ALA A 190 10.83 5.96 6.58
C ALA A 190 10.52 6.39 8.02
N TYR A 191 11.12 7.46 8.52
CA TYR A 191 10.79 8.10 9.80
C TYR A 191 10.08 9.45 9.58
N GLY A 192 9.25 9.49 8.57
CA GLY A 192 8.43 10.59 8.11
C GLY A 192 7.73 10.20 6.82
N ASP A 193 7.20 11.16 6.08
CA ASP A 193 6.60 10.90 4.78
C ASP A 193 7.68 10.62 3.74
N ALA A 194 7.40 9.64 2.89
CA ALA A 194 8.23 9.26 1.76
C ALA A 194 7.43 8.39 0.78
N GLY A 195 7.80 8.42 -0.49
CA GLY A 195 7.21 7.58 -1.53
C GLY A 195 8.10 7.49 -2.76
N CYS A 196 7.73 6.64 -3.69
CA CYS A 196 8.32 6.63 -5.03
C CYS A 196 7.37 6.08 -6.09
N MET A 197 7.69 6.41 -7.33
CA MET A 197 7.15 5.78 -8.53
C MET A 197 8.21 4.84 -9.11
N ILE A 198 7.79 3.72 -9.67
CA ILE A 198 8.66 2.83 -10.43
C ILE A 198 8.08 2.62 -11.83
N THR A 199 8.93 2.54 -12.84
CA THR A 199 8.51 2.27 -14.23
C THR A 199 9.67 1.73 -15.07
N GLY A 200 9.35 1.01 -16.13
CA GLY A 200 10.28 0.66 -17.22
C GLY A 200 10.26 1.67 -18.37
N ASP A 201 9.35 2.64 -18.37
CA ASP A 201 9.19 3.63 -19.44
C ASP A 201 10.09 4.86 -19.19
N ASN A 202 11.08 5.06 -20.07
CA ASN A 202 12.04 6.16 -19.97
C ASN A 202 11.37 7.54 -20.03
N ALA A 203 10.39 7.71 -20.93
CA ALA A 203 9.74 9.00 -21.15
C ALA A 203 8.84 9.36 -19.97
N LEU A 204 8.12 8.37 -19.43
CA LEU A 204 7.30 8.57 -18.22
C LEU A 204 8.18 8.88 -17.00
N ALA A 205 9.29 8.15 -16.82
CA ALA A 205 10.23 8.38 -15.74
C ALA A 205 10.77 9.81 -15.75
N GLU A 206 11.21 10.30 -16.92
CA GLU A 206 11.73 11.66 -17.09
C GLU A 206 10.66 12.71 -16.75
N LYS A 207 9.44 12.56 -17.30
CA LYS A 207 8.32 13.46 -17.02
C LYS A 207 7.97 13.49 -15.53
N CYS A 208 7.86 12.33 -14.87
CA CYS A 208 7.57 12.25 -13.45
C CYS A 208 8.65 12.93 -12.59
N LYS A 209 9.93 12.67 -12.92
CA LYS A 209 11.07 13.28 -12.24
C LYS A 209 11.09 14.81 -12.39
N MET A 210 10.79 15.29 -13.58
CA MET A 210 10.70 16.71 -13.89
C MET A 210 9.52 17.36 -13.15
N TYR A 211 8.34 16.77 -13.23
CA TYR A 211 7.13 17.31 -12.61
C TYR A 211 7.26 17.41 -11.09
N ALA A 212 7.80 16.36 -10.43
CA ALA A 212 8.04 16.33 -8.99
C ALA A 212 9.05 17.41 -8.49
N ARG A 213 9.78 18.03 -9.41
CA ARG A 213 10.85 19.01 -9.14
C ARG A 213 10.54 20.37 -9.77
N HIS A 214 9.33 20.88 -9.59
CA HIS A 214 8.88 22.16 -10.13
C HIS A 214 8.97 22.25 -11.67
N GLY A 215 8.85 21.13 -12.38
CA GLY A 215 8.94 21.11 -13.85
C GLY A 215 10.35 21.27 -14.42
N ALA A 216 11.41 20.98 -13.62
CA ALA A 216 12.80 21.16 -14.03
C ALA A 216 13.68 19.94 -13.69
N LEU A 217 14.49 19.49 -14.65
CA LEU A 217 15.58 18.53 -14.42
C LEU A 217 16.89 19.26 -14.10
N VAL A 218 17.09 20.43 -14.67
CA VAL A 218 18.21 21.34 -14.40
C VAL A 218 17.69 22.56 -13.66
N LYS A 219 18.37 22.94 -12.57
CA LYS A 219 17.97 24.08 -11.73
C LYS A 219 17.74 25.33 -12.57
N HIS A 220 16.60 26.02 -12.34
CA HIS A 220 16.16 27.22 -13.06
C HIS A 220 15.78 27.03 -14.54
N GLN A 221 15.74 25.79 -15.06
CA GLN A 221 15.28 25.49 -16.41
C GLN A 221 13.94 24.74 -16.36
N HIS A 222 12.86 25.46 -16.05
CA HIS A 222 11.51 24.90 -15.93
C HIS A 222 10.89 24.72 -17.32
N GLN A 223 10.60 23.48 -17.70
CA GLN A 223 10.00 23.13 -19.01
C GLN A 223 8.49 22.97 -18.91
N MET A 224 7.96 22.81 -17.71
CA MET A 224 6.53 22.75 -17.40
C MET A 224 6.28 23.28 -16.00
N GLU A 225 5.02 23.60 -15.66
CA GLU A 225 4.63 23.77 -14.27
C GLU A 225 4.64 22.40 -13.59
N GLY A 226 5.14 22.32 -12.35
CA GLY A 226 5.21 21.09 -11.60
C GLY A 226 4.91 21.34 -10.12
N VAL A 227 5.24 20.35 -9.30
CA VAL A 227 5.02 20.38 -7.85
C VAL A 227 6.34 20.24 -7.09
N ASN A 228 6.33 20.60 -5.81
CA ASN A 228 7.42 20.29 -4.90
C ASN A 228 7.11 18.97 -4.18
N SER A 229 7.50 17.87 -4.79
CA SER A 229 7.31 16.53 -4.21
C SER A 229 8.62 15.75 -4.31
N ARG A 230 9.43 15.84 -3.25
CA ARG A 230 10.78 15.26 -3.19
C ARG A 230 10.93 14.39 -1.95
N LEU A 231 11.80 13.39 -2.06
CA LEU A 231 12.26 12.63 -0.91
C LEU A 231 13.38 13.41 -0.22
N ASP A 232 13.28 13.61 1.09
CA ASP A 232 14.32 14.23 1.91
C ASP A 232 15.53 13.32 2.07
N GLY A 233 16.72 13.91 2.19
CA GLY A 233 17.96 13.16 2.39
C GLY A 233 17.96 12.29 3.65
N LEU A 234 17.39 12.78 4.76
CA LEU A 234 17.23 11.98 5.99
C LEU A 234 16.39 10.73 5.77
N GLN A 235 15.24 10.87 5.09
CA GLN A 235 14.36 9.75 4.81
C GLN A 235 15.01 8.76 3.84
N ALA A 236 15.71 9.26 2.82
CA ALA A 236 16.46 8.43 1.87
C ALA A 236 17.56 7.61 2.56
N ALA A 237 18.30 8.22 3.47
CA ALA A 237 19.36 7.54 4.24
C ALA A 237 18.78 6.44 5.15
N ILE A 238 17.66 6.72 5.85
CA ILE A 238 16.96 5.77 6.70
C ILE A 238 16.44 4.58 5.87
N LEU A 239 15.79 4.85 4.74
CA LEU A 239 15.30 3.81 3.83
C LEU A 239 16.45 2.95 3.29
N THR A 240 17.56 3.57 2.87
CA THR A 240 18.77 2.87 2.43
C THR A 240 19.31 1.94 3.50
N ALA A 241 19.37 2.40 4.76
CA ALA A 241 19.84 1.58 5.89
C ALA A 241 18.90 0.39 6.18
N LYS A 242 17.60 0.49 5.85
CA LYS A 242 16.61 -0.58 6.02
C LYS A 242 16.55 -1.58 4.87
N LEU A 243 16.96 -1.19 3.65
CA LEU A 243 16.87 -2.04 2.46
C LEU A 243 17.51 -3.44 2.63
N PRO A 244 18.68 -3.61 3.27
CA PRO A 244 19.28 -4.94 3.45
C PRO A 244 18.41 -5.91 4.24
N PHE A 245 17.51 -5.42 5.08
CA PHE A 245 16.70 -6.23 5.99
C PHE A 245 15.30 -6.54 5.45
N ILE A 246 14.83 -5.84 4.41
CA ILE A 246 13.41 -5.88 3.99
C ILE A 246 12.93 -7.27 3.59
N LEU A 247 13.76 -8.07 2.93
CA LEU A 247 13.36 -9.42 2.51
C LEU A 247 13.25 -10.36 3.72
N GLN A 248 14.15 -10.22 4.70
CA GLN A 248 14.07 -10.95 5.96
C GLN A 248 12.83 -10.56 6.77
N TRP A 249 12.53 -9.26 6.86
CA TRP A 249 11.31 -8.78 7.53
C TRP A 249 10.04 -9.25 6.84
N THR A 250 10.05 -9.29 5.50
CA THR A 250 8.93 -9.84 4.72
C THR A 250 8.73 -11.33 5.03
N ALA A 251 9.78 -12.12 5.05
CA ALA A 251 9.72 -13.54 5.43
C ALA A 251 9.20 -13.73 6.87
N ALA A 252 9.65 -12.89 7.81
CA ALA A 252 9.19 -12.91 9.18
C ALA A 252 7.68 -12.62 9.29
N ARG A 253 7.16 -11.62 8.55
CA ARG A 253 5.71 -11.33 8.52
C ARG A 253 4.89 -12.52 8.00
N ILE A 254 5.35 -13.17 6.93
CA ILE A 254 4.71 -14.35 6.36
C ILE A 254 4.67 -15.49 7.40
N ALA A 255 5.80 -15.79 8.06
CA ALA A 255 5.85 -16.81 9.11
C ALA A 255 4.91 -16.48 10.28
N LYS A 256 4.79 -15.20 10.69
CA LYS A 256 3.84 -14.79 11.74
C LYS A 256 2.38 -14.97 11.31
N ALA A 257 2.07 -14.73 10.04
CA ALA A 257 0.73 -14.97 9.51
C ALA A 257 0.39 -16.47 9.53
N GLU A 258 1.32 -17.36 9.16
CA GLU A 258 1.14 -18.81 9.23
C GLU A 258 0.88 -19.30 10.67
N ILE A 259 1.55 -18.71 11.67
CA ILE A 259 1.29 -19.02 13.09
C ILE A 259 -0.12 -18.56 13.49
N TYR A 260 -0.56 -17.37 13.03
CA TYR A 260 -1.93 -16.91 13.26
C TYR A 260 -2.96 -17.84 12.62
N ASP A 261 -2.75 -18.27 11.37
CA ASP A 261 -3.67 -19.18 10.68
C ASP A 261 -3.87 -20.48 11.48
N GLN A 262 -2.79 -21.05 12.03
CA GLN A 262 -2.86 -22.23 12.89
C GLN A 262 -3.54 -21.92 14.22
N ALA A 263 -3.12 -20.87 14.91
CA ALA A 263 -3.62 -20.52 16.24
C ALA A 263 -5.10 -20.08 16.24
N LEU A 264 -5.59 -19.50 15.16
CA LEU A 264 -6.97 -19.04 15.02
C LEU A 264 -7.90 -20.04 14.32
N SER A 265 -7.34 -21.13 13.80
CA SER A 265 -8.12 -22.18 13.13
C SER A 265 -9.25 -22.71 14.01
N GLY A 266 -10.39 -23.00 13.39
CA GLY A 266 -11.57 -23.60 14.06
C GLY A 266 -12.41 -22.66 14.90
N ILE A 267 -12.14 -21.34 14.92
CA ILE A 267 -13.04 -20.36 15.54
C ILE A 267 -14.12 -19.98 14.53
N ALA A 268 -15.36 -20.47 14.74
CA ALA A 268 -16.47 -20.32 13.80
C ALA A 268 -16.92 -18.86 13.55
N ASP A 269 -16.64 -17.97 14.48
CA ASP A 269 -17.06 -16.57 14.44
C ASP A 269 -16.09 -15.64 13.72
N ILE A 270 -14.96 -16.17 13.19
CA ILE A 270 -14.01 -15.41 12.40
C ILE A 270 -13.73 -16.08 11.05
N THR A 271 -13.38 -15.25 10.05
CA THR A 271 -12.84 -15.69 8.77
C THR A 271 -11.41 -15.19 8.66
N LEU A 272 -10.49 -16.10 8.42
CA LEU A 272 -9.06 -15.79 8.23
C LEU A 272 -8.80 -15.20 6.83
N PRO A 273 -7.71 -14.45 6.64
CA PRO A 273 -7.35 -13.92 5.32
C PRO A 273 -7.05 -15.05 4.34
N ALA A 274 -7.76 -15.09 3.21
CA ALA A 274 -7.45 -16.03 2.14
C ALA A 274 -6.28 -15.53 1.29
N VAL A 275 -5.32 -16.40 0.99
CA VAL A 275 -4.22 -16.10 0.08
C VAL A 275 -4.59 -16.55 -1.33
N ARG A 276 -4.55 -15.62 -2.29
CA ARG A 276 -4.84 -15.91 -3.71
C ARG A 276 -3.79 -16.89 -4.27
N PRO A 277 -4.18 -17.93 -4.99
CA PRO A 277 -3.24 -18.85 -5.62
C PRO A 277 -2.22 -18.13 -6.51
N GLY A 278 -0.97 -18.55 -6.46
CA GLY A 278 0.12 -17.96 -7.23
C GLY A 278 0.63 -16.61 -6.71
N THR A 279 0.14 -16.12 -5.55
CA THR A 279 0.64 -14.90 -4.93
C THR A 279 1.56 -15.20 -3.74
N LYS A 280 2.53 -14.30 -3.54
CA LYS A 280 3.26 -14.16 -2.29
C LYS A 280 2.68 -12.98 -1.54
N HIS A 281 1.82 -13.26 -0.59
CA HIS A 281 1.21 -12.25 0.29
C HIS A 281 2.24 -11.80 1.32
N THR A 282 2.55 -10.50 1.40
CA THR A 282 3.59 -9.97 2.30
C THR A 282 3.07 -9.50 3.66
N PHE A 283 1.79 -9.72 3.91
CA PHE A 283 1.10 -9.42 5.16
C PHE A 283 1.51 -8.07 5.76
N HIS A 284 1.30 -7.00 4.96
CA HIS A 284 1.32 -5.65 5.52
C HIS A 284 0.30 -5.56 6.65
N LEU A 285 -0.87 -6.17 6.45
CA LEU A 285 -1.90 -6.36 7.46
C LEU A 285 -2.30 -7.84 7.53
N TYR A 286 -2.54 -8.33 8.73
CA TYR A 286 -3.24 -9.60 8.97
C TYR A 286 -4.67 -9.25 9.34
N LEU A 287 -5.56 -9.28 8.35
CA LEU A 287 -6.95 -8.84 8.47
C LEU A 287 -7.88 -10.05 8.57
N ILE A 288 -8.59 -10.16 9.68
CA ILE A 288 -9.68 -11.13 9.85
C ILE A 288 -11.04 -10.45 9.65
N ARG A 289 -12.06 -11.23 9.26
CA ARG A 289 -13.46 -10.83 9.41
C ARG A 289 -14.02 -11.46 10.66
N ALA A 290 -14.64 -10.67 11.51
CA ALA A 290 -15.02 -11.09 12.86
C ALA A 290 -16.47 -10.70 13.17
N ARG A 291 -17.28 -11.65 13.64
CA ARG A 291 -18.60 -11.34 14.22
C ARG A 291 -18.41 -10.50 15.47
N GLN A 292 -19.29 -9.49 15.65
CA GLN A 292 -19.20 -8.56 16.79
C GLN A 292 -17.82 -7.87 16.86
N ARG A 293 -17.28 -7.46 15.71
CA ARG A 293 -15.96 -6.85 15.54
C ARG A 293 -15.65 -5.76 16.56
N ASP A 294 -16.59 -4.85 16.83
CA ASP A 294 -16.35 -3.72 17.75
C ASP A 294 -16.20 -4.19 19.20
N GLN A 295 -17.02 -5.18 19.61
CA GLN A 295 -16.91 -5.79 20.94
C GLN A 295 -15.61 -6.59 21.08
N LEU A 296 -15.20 -7.32 20.04
CA LEU A 296 -13.91 -8.01 20.01
C LEU A 296 -12.75 -7.02 20.10
N ALA A 297 -12.78 -5.93 19.36
CA ALA A 297 -11.74 -4.89 19.40
C ALA A 297 -11.62 -4.25 20.82
N ALA A 298 -12.76 -3.94 21.44
CA ALA A 298 -12.79 -3.43 22.82
C ALA A 298 -12.21 -4.45 23.81
N TRP A 299 -12.61 -5.73 23.72
CA TRP A 299 -12.06 -6.81 24.54
C TRP A 299 -10.55 -6.97 24.39
N LEU A 300 -10.04 -6.97 23.14
CA LEU A 300 -8.62 -7.07 22.90
C LEU A 300 -7.86 -5.88 23.48
N LYS A 301 -8.40 -4.68 23.37
CA LYS A 301 -7.84 -3.46 23.98
C LYS A 301 -7.74 -3.59 25.50
N GLU A 302 -8.76 -4.12 26.18
CA GLU A 302 -8.72 -4.38 27.64
C GLU A 302 -7.63 -5.40 28.01
N LYS A 303 -7.31 -6.33 27.10
CA LYS A 303 -6.20 -7.28 27.23
C LYS A 303 -4.83 -6.69 26.87
N GLY A 304 -4.76 -5.40 26.51
CA GLY A 304 -3.53 -4.72 26.12
C GLY A 304 -3.09 -5.01 24.70
N ILE A 305 -3.98 -5.53 23.85
CA ILE A 305 -3.74 -5.84 22.44
C ILE A 305 -4.33 -4.71 21.59
N GLU A 306 -3.48 -4.02 20.84
CA GLU A 306 -3.92 -2.99 19.89
C GLU A 306 -4.36 -3.62 18.57
N THR A 307 -5.46 -3.14 18.02
CA THR A 307 -6.01 -3.55 16.71
C THR A 307 -6.39 -2.33 15.90
N ALA A 308 -6.62 -2.50 14.59
CA ALA A 308 -7.02 -1.41 13.72
C ALA A 308 -8.07 -1.89 12.69
N ILE A 309 -8.74 -0.94 12.03
CA ILE A 309 -9.76 -1.22 11.02
C ILE A 309 -9.29 -0.65 9.68
N HIS A 310 -9.23 -1.49 8.65
CA HIS A 310 -8.79 -1.11 7.30
C HIS A 310 -9.80 -1.55 6.23
N TYR A 311 -10.85 -0.71 5.94
CA TYR A 311 -11.07 0.63 6.50
C TYR A 311 -12.48 0.73 7.08
N PRO A 312 -12.76 1.71 7.98
CA PRO A 312 -14.06 1.81 8.66
C PRO A 312 -15.20 2.24 7.73
N THR A 313 -14.88 2.81 6.58
CA THR A 313 -15.85 3.24 5.57
C THR A 313 -15.30 2.96 4.18
N ALA A 314 -16.06 2.24 3.34
CA ALA A 314 -15.75 2.07 1.93
C ALA A 314 -15.71 3.43 1.22
N LEU A 315 -14.77 3.61 0.29
CA LEU A 315 -14.55 4.90 -0.37
C LEU A 315 -15.81 5.53 -0.96
N PRO A 316 -16.65 4.80 -1.74
CA PRO A 316 -17.88 5.39 -2.31
C PRO A 316 -18.92 5.81 -1.26
N ASN A 317 -18.82 5.29 -0.02
CA ASN A 317 -19.71 5.62 1.08
C ASN A 317 -19.24 6.84 1.89
N LEU A 318 -18.04 7.37 1.60
CA LEU A 318 -17.54 8.57 2.27
C LEU A 318 -18.33 9.82 1.87
N PRO A 319 -18.56 10.75 2.80
CA PRO A 319 -19.17 12.06 2.47
C PRO A 319 -18.48 12.79 1.33
N ALA A 320 -17.16 12.63 1.19
CA ALA A 320 -16.33 13.22 0.14
C ALA A 320 -16.77 12.80 -1.28
N TYR A 321 -17.40 11.63 -1.45
CA TYR A 321 -17.82 11.08 -2.74
C TYR A 321 -19.35 11.07 -2.93
N LYS A 322 -20.11 11.72 -2.04
CA LYS A 322 -21.58 11.82 -2.15
C LYS A 322 -22.05 12.36 -3.51
N TYR A 323 -21.25 13.24 -4.13
CA TYR A 323 -21.54 13.83 -5.44
C TYR A 323 -21.55 12.80 -6.59
N LEU A 324 -20.96 11.62 -6.40
CA LEU A 324 -20.94 10.55 -7.40
C LEU A 324 -22.26 9.76 -7.46
N GLY A 325 -23.12 9.88 -6.42
CA GLY A 325 -24.46 9.27 -6.39
C GLY A 325 -24.49 7.77 -6.10
N TYR A 326 -23.38 7.16 -5.70
CA TYR A 326 -23.31 5.76 -5.32
C TYR A 326 -24.12 5.44 -4.05
N LYS A 327 -24.58 4.20 -3.96
CA LYS A 327 -25.29 3.66 -2.79
C LYS A 327 -24.47 2.50 -2.18
N PRO A 328 -24.57 2.25 -0.87
CA PRO A 328 -23.90 1.11 -0.23
C PRO A 328 -24.18 -0.24 -0.90
N ALA A 329 -25.40 -0.41 -1.46
CA ALA A 329 -25.78 -1.62 -2.16
C ALA A 329 -25.05 -1.86 -3.49
N ASP A 330 -24.43 -0.84 -4.07
CA ASP A 330 -23.64 -0.95 -5.29
C ASP A 330 -22.29 -1.67 -5.02
N PHE A 331 -21.85 -1.69 -3.75
CA PHE A 331 -20.58 -2.27 -3.29
C PHE A 331 -20.80 -3.17 -2.07
N PRO A 332 -21.53 -4.29 -2.22
CA PRO A 332 -21.95 -5.10 -1.08
C PRO A 332 -20.80 -5.68 -0.27
N VAL A 333 -19.69 -6.10 -0.91
CA VAL A 333 -18.53 -6.66 -0.20
C VAL A 333 -17.78 -5.56 0.54
N ALA A 334 -17.41 -4.47 -0.12
CA ALA A 334 -16.71 -3.36 0.51
C ALA A 334 -17.55 -2.72 1.65
N THR A 335 -18.88 -2.69 1.50
CA THR A 335 -19.80 -2.22 2.56
C THR A 335 -19.84 -3.18 3.75
N ALA A 336 -19.86 -4.50 3.53
CA ALA A 336 -19.83 -5.48 4.61
C ALA A 336 -18.53 -5.39 5.44
N LEU A 337 -17.39 -5.18 4.79
CA LEU A 337 -16.08 -5.05 5.44
C LEU A 337 -16.02 -3.89 6.45
N GLN A 338 -16.85 -2.88 6.32
CA GLN A 338 -16.94 -1.77 7.28
C GLN A 338 -17.36 -2.26 8.68
N GLY A 339 -18.18 -3.32 8.74
CA GLY A 339 -18.75 -3.86 9.98
C GLY A 339 -17.98 -5.03 10.58
N ASP A 340 -17.20 -5.76 9.80
CA ASP A 340 -16.63 -7.03 10.24
C ASP A 340 -15.11 -7.14 10.11
N SER A 341 -14.43 -6.23 9.40
CA SER A 341 -12.97 -6.29 9.25
C SER A 341 -12.23 -5.82 10.51
N LEU A 342 -11.19 -6.58 10.92
CA LEU A 342 -10.30 -6.24 12.02
C LEU A 342 -8.87 -6.68 11.69
N SER A 343 -7.94 -5.75 11.74
CA SER A 343 -6.52 -6.04 11.55
C SER A 343 -5.87 -6.34 12.90
N LEU A 344 -5.23 -7.49 13.01
CA LEU A 344 -4.44 -7.92 14.16
C LEU A 344 -2.99 -7.46 14.02
N PRO A 345 -2.24 -7.35 15.15
CA PRO A 345 -0.82 -7.01 15.11
C PRO A 345 -0.04 -8.00 14.23
N VAL A 346 0.71 -7.50 13.26
CA VAL A 346 1.66 -8.29 12.46
C VAL A 346 2.87 -7.43 12.11
N TYR A 347 4.05 -7.81 12.61
CA TYR A 347 5.33 -7.15 12.37
C TYR A 347 6.47 -8.13 12.64
N PRO A 348 7.69 -7.89 12.11
CA PRO A 348 8.80 -8.85 12.21
C PRO A 348 9.17 -9.24 13.63
N GLU A 349 9.12 -8.29 14.57
CA GLU A 349 9.52 -8.44 15.97
C GLU A 349 8.45 -9.09 16.86
N LEU A 350 7.24 -9.35 16.31
CA LEU A 350 6.17 -10.03 17.05
C LEU A 350 6.59 -11.47 17.39
N THR A 351 6.53 -11.86 18.66
CA THR A 351 6.92 -13.22 19.11
C THR A 351 5.76 -14.22 18.96
N GLU A 352 6.08 -15.50 18.92
CA GLU A 352 5.06 -16.58 18.92
C GLU A 352 4.19 -16.54 20.19
N GLU A 353 4.79 -16.23 21.34
CA GLU A 353 4.06 -16.06 22.60
C GLU A 353 3.03 -14.91 22.50
N MET A 354 3.40 -13.79 21.88
CA MET A 354 2.49 -12.68 21.64
C MET A 354 1.33 -13.10 20.73
N ILE A 355 1.61 -13.85 19.66
CA ILE A 355 0.58 -14.36 18.73
C ILE A 355 -0.36 -15.30 19.45
N GLN A 356 0.17 -16.24 20.25
CA GLN A 356 -0.63 -17.17 21.03
C GLN A 356 -1.53 -16.41 22.02
N TYR A 357 -1.00 -15.39 22.71
CA TYR A 357 -1.77 -14.55 23.63
C TYR A 357 -2.92 -13.82 22.91
N VAL A 358 -2.70 -13.31 21.68
CA VAL A 358 -3.75 -12.72 20.85
C VAL A 358 -4.82 -13.76 20.51
N ALA A 359 -4.41 -14.96 20.06
CA ALA A 359 -5.31 -16.03 19.69
C ALA A 359 -6.15 -16.54 20.87
N ASP A 360 -5.53 -16.73 22.04
CA ASP A 360 -6.23 -17.17 23.25
C ASP A 360 -7.21 -16.09 23.76
N SER A 361 -6.87 -14.82 23.60
CA SER A 361 -7.75 -13.71 23.92
C SER A 361 -8.98 -13.69 23.00
N ILE A 362 -8.84 -13.97 21.70
CA ILE A 362 -9.93 -14.08 20.74
C ILE A 362 -10.79 -15.30 21.07
N ARG A 363 -10.18 -16.48 21.30
CA ARG A 363 -10.90 -17.69 21.72
C ARG A 363 -11.73 -17.47 22.97
N SER A 364 -11.14 -16.83 23.99
CA SER A 364 -11.81 -16.52 25.26
C SER A 364 -12.99 -15.56 25.09
N PHE A 365 -12.95 -14.66 24.12
CA PHE A 365 -14.06 -13.78 23.81
C PHE A 365 -15.26 -14.55 23.30
N TYR A 366 -15.06 -15.47 22.36
CA TYR A 366 -16.15 -16.26 21.77
C TYR A 366 -16.59 -17.45 22.64
N ALA A 367 -15.74 -17.98 23.52
CA ALA A 367 -16.08 -19.05 24.45
C ALA A 367 -16.98 -18.58 25.61
N LYS A 368 -17.07 -17.28 25.90
CA LYS A 368 -17.91 -16.70 26.95
C LYS A 368 -19.41 -16.55 26.56
N LYS A 369 -19.75 -17.00 25.37
CA LYS A 369 -21.12 -17.02 24.83
C LYS A 369 -21.71 -18.41 24.88
#